data_ccd64220332813ef434db6f5b731fdd2
#
_entry.id   ccd64220332813ef434db6f5b731fdd2
#
_cell.length_a   1.000
_cell.length_b   1.000
_cell.length_c   1.000
_cell.angle_alpha   90.00
_cell.angle_beta   90.00
_cell.angle_gamma   90.00
#
_symmetry.space_group_name_H-M   'P 1'
#
loop_
_entity.id
_entity.type
_entity.pdbx_description
1 polymer ?
#
loop_
_entity_poly.entity_id
_entity_poly.type
_entity_poly.pdbx_seq_one_letter_code
_entity_poly.pdbx_strand_id
1 'polypeptide(L)' 'SRGLGDVYKRQIKYNEILKKTVVIHDDVWIGCGVRILCGVHIDTRCIIGANSLVNKSVDSFSIYGGVPAKKIKSFQ' A
#
# COMPACT_ATOMS: atom_id res chain seq x y z
N SER A 1 12.95 18.28 1.17
CA SER A 1 14.08 17.64 1.78
C SER A 1 15.14 17.27 0.75
N ARG A 2 16.27 16.85 1.25
CA ARG A 2 17.42 16.56 0.39
C ARG A 2 17.15 15.37 -0.53
N GLY A 3 16.55 14.34 -0.01
CA GLY A 3 16.25 13.15 -0.79
C GLY A 3 15.38 13.46 -1.99
N LEU A 4 14.39 14.31 -1.80
CA LEU A 4 13.52 14.69 -2.90
C LEU A 4 14.28 15.48 -3.95
N GLY A 5 15.17 16.37 -3.53
CA GLY A 5 16.01 17.12 -4.46
C GLY A 5 16.91 16.22 -5.29
N ASP A 6 17.46 15.19 -4.65
CA ASP A 6 18.30 14.22 -5.38
C ASP A 6 17.49 13.44 -6.40
N VAL A 7 16.26 13.09 -6.08
CA VAL A 7 15.36 12.41 -7.00
C VAL A 7 15.16 13.26 -8.25
N TYR A 8 14.89 14.53 -8.07
CA TYR A 8 14.72 15.44 -9.21
C TYR A 8 15.99 15.54 -10.03
N LYS A 9 17.13 15.64 -9.38
CA LYS A 9 18.39 15.74 -10.09
C LYS A 9 18.67 14.52 -10.94
N ARG A 10 18.17 13.37 -10.56
CA ARG A 10 18.34 12.14 -11.32
C ARG A 10 17.30 11.99 -12.41
N GLN A 11 16.38 12.94 -12.52
CA GLN A 11 15.36 12.96 -13.56
C GLN A 11 14.52 11.68 -13.58
N ILE A 12 14.10 11.25 -12.42
CA ILE A 12 13.22 10.08 -12.32
C ILE A 12 11.87 10.44 -12.92
N LYS A 13 11.38 9.60 -13.82
CA LYS A 13 10.12 9.85 -14.48
C LYS A 13 8.96 9.63 -13.52
N TYR A 14 7.87 10.34 -13.76
CA TYR A 14 6.69 10.30 -12.91
C TYR A 14 6.17 8.88 -12.69
N ASN A 15 6.07 8.09 -13.75
CA ASN A 15 5.56 6.73 -13.64
C ASN A 15 6.48 5.83 -12.83
N GLU A 16 7.77 6.10 -12.81
CA GLU A 16 8.69 5.35 -11.96
C GLU A 16 8.49 5.69 -10.50
N ILE A 17 8.19 6.95 -10.20
CA ILE A 17 7.86 7.37 -8.84
C ILE A 17 6.61 6.64 -8.37
N LEU A 18 5.59 6.56 -9.21
CA LEU A 18 4.35 5.87 -8.85
C LEU A 18 4.56 4.40 -8.55
N LYS A 19 5.46 3.76 -9.30
CA LYS A 19 5.77 2.35 -9.04
C LYS A 19 6.42 2.12 -7.67
N LYS A 20 7.03 3.15 -7.10
CA LYS A 20 7.69 3.07 -5.81
C LYS A 20 6.88 3.67 -4.69
N THR A 21 5.70 4.15 -4.98
CA THR A 21 4.84 4.83 -4.02
C THR A 21 3.74 3.88 -3.55
N VAL A 22 3.42 3.96 -2.28
CA VAL A 22 2.24 3.29 -1.75
C VAL A 22 1.05 4.19 -2.01
N VAL A 23 -0.01 3.64 -2.59
CA VAL A 23 -1.25 4.36 -2.84
C VAL A 23 -2.36 3.74 -2.00
N ILE A 24 -3.01 4.55 -1.19
CA ILE A 24 -4.11 4.11 -0.34
C ILE A 24 -5.33 4.92 -0.72
N HIS A 25 -6.38 4.24 -1.14
CA HIS A 25 -7.62 4.87 -1.54
C HIS A 25 -8.48 5.21 -0.33
N ASP A 26 -9.76 5.51 -0.56
CA ASP A 26 -10.64 6.03 0.47
C ASP A 26 -11.15 4.93 1.41
N ASP A 27 -11.40 5.32 2.65
CA ASP A 27 -12.07 4.46 3.64
C ASP A 27 -11.30 3.17 3.90
N VAL A 28 -9.99 3.28 4.06
CA VAL A 28 -9.15 2.12 4.38
C VAL A 28 -8.79 2.15 5.87
N TRP A 29 -8.95 1.01 6.53
CA TRP A 29 -8.55 0.84 7.92
C TRP A 29 -7.29 0.00 7.97
N ILE A 30 -6.26 0.55 8.59
CA ILE A 30 -4.96 -0.12 8.69
C ILE A 30 -4.64 -0.32 10.15
N GLY A 31 -4.48 -1.56 10.55
CA GLY A 31 -4.15 -1.91 11.92
C GLY A 31 -2.75 -1.46 12.31
N CYS A 32 -2.46 -1.52 13.58
CA CYS A 32 -1.17 -1.16 14.13
C CYS A 32 -0.08 -2.08 13.61
N GLY A 33 1.10 -1.52 13.33
CA GLY A 33 2.26 -2.31 12.94
C GLY A 33 2.22 -2.89 11.53
N VAL A 34 1.31 -2.43 10.69
CA VAL A 34 1.23 -2.89 9.31
C VAL A 34 2.41 -2.32 8.52
N ARG A 35 3.04 -3.17 7.72
CA ARG A 35 4.08 -2.77 6.79
C ARG A 35 3.58 -2.96 5.37
N ILE A 36 3.75 -1.94 4.56
CA ILE A 36 3.27 -1.94 3.17
C ILE A 36 4.47 -1.69 2.27
N LEU A 37 4.70 -2.61 1.35
CA LEU A 37 5.85 -2.50 0.46
C LEU A 37 5.60 -1.49 -0.65
N CYS A 38 6.68 -0.98 -1.21
CA CYS A 38 6.61 0.01 -2.29
C CYS A 38 5.81 -0.53 -3.46
N GLY A 39 5.06 0.35 -4.10
CA GLY A 39 4.30 0.02 -5.29
C GLY A 39 2.96 -0.66 -5.03
N VAL A 40 2.63 -0.92 -3.76
CA VAL A 40 1.36 -1.55 -3.42
C VAL A 40 0.24 -0.51 -3.47
N HIS A 41 -0.90 -0.90 -4.03
CA HIS A 41 -2.12 -0.11 -4.03
C HIS A 41 -3.14 -0.80 -3.13
N ILE A 42 -3.67 -0.06 -2.17
CA ILE A 42 -4.75 -0.55 -1.31
C ILE A 42 -6.03 0.14 -1.76
N ASP A 43 -6.95 -0.63 -2.31
CA ASP A 43 -8.16 -0.09 -2.89
C ASP A 43 -9.17 0.31 -1.82
N THR A 44 -10.29 0.86 -2.26
CA THR A 44 -11.30 1.47 -1.41
C THR A 44 -11.94 0.47 -0.45
N ARG A 45 -12.16 0.90 0.78
CA ARG A 45 -12.90 0.16 1.80
C ARG A 45 -12.28 -1.20 2.11
N CYS A 46 -10.98 -1.17 2.36
CA CYS A 46 -10.27 -2.35 2.80
C CYS A 46 -9.95 -2.26 4.28
N ILE A 47 -9.78 -3.39 4.90
CA ILE A 47 -9.32 -3.51 6.28
C ILE A 47 -8.06 -4.36 6.27
N ILE A 48 -6.99 -3.82 6.82
CA ILE A 48 -5.73 -4.55 6.93
C ILE A 48 -5.49 -4.85 8.41
N GLY A 49 -5.41 -6.12 8.74
CA GLY A 49 -5.20 -6.55 10.12
C GLY A 49 -3.85 -6.12 10.68
N ALA A 50 -3.78 -5.98 12.00
CA ALA A 50 -2.56 -5.54 12.67
C ALA A 50 -1.38 -6.45 12.36
N ASN A 51 -0.20 -5.86 12.29
CA ASN A 51 1.09 -6.55 12.08
C ASN A 51 1.18 -7.30 10.76
N SER A 52 0.33 -6.97 9.80
CA SER A 52 0.39 -7.59 8.47
C SER A 52 1.54 -7.03 7.65
N LEU A 53 2.01 -7.83 6.71
CA LEU A 53 2.96 -7.39 5.70
C LEU A 53 2.26 -7.42 4.34
N VAL A 54 1.96 -6.25 3.80
CA VAL A 54 1.24 -6.13 2.53
C VAL A 54 2.28 -6.03 1.42
N ASN A 55 2.42 -7.09 0.65
CA ASN A 55 3.41 -7.16 -0.42
C ASN A 55 2.78 -7.21 -1.82
N LYS A 56 1.47 -7.19 -1.91
CA LYS A 56 0.73 -7.15 -3.18
C LYS A 56 -0.45 -6.22 -3.02
N SER A 57 -0.93 -5.71 -4.14
CA SER A 57 -2.09 -4.82 -4.12
C SER A 57 -3.32 -5.51 -3.57
N VAL A 58 -4.17 -4.74 -2.95
CA VAL A 58 -5.31 -5.21 -2.16
C VAL A 58 -6.59 -4.78 -2.85
N ASP A 59 -7.49 -5.73 -3.09
CA ASP A 59 -8.79 -5.47 -3.72
C ASP A 59 -9.70 -4.69 -2.79
N SER A 60 -10.61 -3.93 -3.39
CA SER A 60 -11.60 -3.15 -2.63
C SER A 60 -12.55 -4.06 -1.86
N PHE A 61 -13.17 -3.50 -0.82
CA PHE A 61 -14.21 -4.16 -0.01
C PHE A 61 -13.76 -5.50 0.54
N SER A 62 -12.53 -5.54 1.05
CA SER A 62 -11.94 -6.79 1.49
C SER A 62 -11.18 -6.62 2.80
N ILE A 63 -11.00 -7.73 3.49
CA ILE A 63 -10.20 -7.81 4.71
C ILE A 63 -8.97 -8.64 4.40
N TYR A 64 -7.81 -8.09 4.68
CA TYR A 64 -6.54 -8.78 4.50
C TYR A 64 -5.79 -8.86 5.82
N GLY A 65 -5.00 -9.90 5.99
CA GLY A 65 -4.17 -10.03 7.17
C GLY A 65 -3.09 -11.08 7.00
N GLY A 66 -2.11 -11.03 7.89
CA GLY A 66 -1.04 -12.00 7.92
C GLY A 66 0.26 -11.52 7.30
N VAL A 67 1.26 -12.42 7.31
CA VAL A 67 2.61 -12.17 6.78
C VAL A 67 2.99 -13.35 5.89
N PRO A 68 2.95 -13.20 4.57
CA PRO A 68 2.40 -12.06 3.83
C PRO A 68 0.88 -11.97 3.95
N ALA A 69 0.35 -10.78 3.79
CA ALA A 69 -1.08 -10.55 3.92
C ALA A 69 -1.84 -11.24 2.81
N LYS A 70 -2.94 -11.89 3.17
CA LYS A 70 -3.82 -12.58 2.24
C LYS A 70 -5.25 -12.18 2.49
N LYS A 71 -6.08 -12.27 1.46
CA LYS A 71 -7.49 -11.94 1.60
C LYS A 71 -8.16 -12.93 2.54
N ILE A 72 -8.76 -12.40 3.59
CA ILE A 72 -9.52 -13.20 4.55
C ILE A 72 -10.95 -13.33 4.09
N LYS A 73 -11.54 -12.21 3.66
CA LYS A 73 -12.90 -12.22 3.12
C LYS A 73 -13.16 -10.92 2.37
N SER A 74 -14.18 -10.97 1.52
CA SER A 74 -14.77 -9.79 0.91
C SER A 74 -16.08 -9.50 1.64
N PHE A 75 -16.43 -8.21 1.75
CA PHE A 75 -17.67 -7.84 2.44
C PHE A 75 -18.58 -7.01 1.55
N GLN A 76 -18.52 -7.29 0.31
CA GLN A 76 -19.46 -6.70 -0.62
C GLN A 76 -20.25 -7.80 -1.31
#